data_936c1da48894a8a7d0f37e3c848b2ff6
#
_entry.id   936c1da48894a8a7d0f37e3c848b2ff6
#
_cell.length_a   1.000
_cell.length_b   1.000
_cell.length_c   1.000
_cell.angle_alpha   90.00
_cell.angle_beta   90.00
_cell.angle_gamma   90.00
#
_symmetry.space_group_name_H-M   'P 1'
#
loop_
_entity.id
_entity.type
_entity.pdbx_description
1 polymer ?
#
loop_
_entity_poly.entity_id
_entity_poly.type
_entity_poly.pdbx_seq_one_letter_code
_entity_poly.pdbx_strand_id
1 'polypeptide(L)'
;VAPLESWKEAPAPAIGGAWLMSQPTLRVRDVVTRTRMGEDGNATAEIAVAVKSEALNPRTSRIHYQLLTPTGENAAAGQKDVTLDMRREDTLRFLARIPANLLWSAELPTQYTLRLKTQHEGRYVEYLELRLGFRSVEMQDGRMSLNTRPVTLRVREVPAAITENEIAALREQGFNTLKLLPGPVPESLLNFCDVQGLYVIAQAPIDTRRSGESRRKGGNPSNDPEWQPAYLERTENSYHTTKRHPSVVAFALATQSANGINLYESYLNMKRFGDSRPFIYPDAGGEWDSDKLALE
;
A
#
# COMPACT_ATOMS: atom_id res chain seq x y z
N VAL A 1 14.21 -4.53 -1.51
CA VAL A 1 14.90 -3.23 -1.47
C VAL A 1 15.65 -3.14 -0.15
N ALA A 2 16.96 -2.89 -0.18
CA ALA A 2 17.74 -2.74 1.05
C ALA A 2 17.32 -1.47 1.81
N PRO A 3 17.31 -1.49 3.14
CA PRO A 3 17.04 -0.29 3.93
C PRO A 3 18.04 0.83 3.60
N LEU A 4 17.60 2.08 3.65
CA LEU A 4 18.51 3.21 3.63
C LEU A 4 19.10 3.39 5.02
N GLU A 5 20.24 2.80 5.26
CA GLU A 5 20.98 2.87 6.51
C GLU A 5 22.34 3.52 6.26
N SER A 6 22.54 4.69 6.82
CA SER A 6 23.74 5.50 6.60
C SER A 6 25.00 4.98 7.34
N TRP A 7 24.88 3.92 8.11
CA TRP A 7 25.91 3.44 9.04
C TRP A 7 26.28 1.98 8.90
N LYS A 8 25.54 1.22 8.08
CA LYS A 8 25.89 -0.17 7.80
C LYS A 8 26.55 -0.28 6.45
N GLU A 9 27.66 -0.97 6.42
CA GLU A 9 28.09 -1.60 5.19
C GLU A 9 26.99 -2.57 4.75
N ALA A 10 26.55 -2.45 3.51
CA ALA A 10 25.57 -3.37 2.98
C ALA A 10 26.13 -4.79 3.09
N PRO A 11 25.45 -5.72 3.78
CA PRO A 11 25.87 -7.11 3.76
C PRO A 11 25.90 -7.58 2.31
N ALA A 12 26.81 -8.48 1.99
CA ALA A 12 26.87 -9.10 0.67
C ALA A 12 25.45 -9.59 0.30
N PRO A 13 24.91 -9.25 -0.88
CA PRO A 13 23.55 -9.59 -1.23
C PRO A 13 23.39 -11.10 -1.22
N ALA A 14 22.57 -11.60 -0.29
CA ALA A 14 22.14 -12.98 -0.29
C ALA A 14 20.99 -13.12 -1.30
N ILE A 15 21.23 -13.79 -2.42
CA ILE A 15 20.18 -14.11 -3.39
C ILE A 15 19.45 -15.35 -2.87
N GLY A 16 18.28 -15.18 -2.25
CA GLY A 16 17.45 -16.28 -1.76
C GLY A 16 16.66 -17.02 -2.86
N GLY A 17 16.52 -16.40 -4.05
CA GLY A 17 15.84 -16.97 -5.20
C GLY A 17 15.85 -16.01 -6.38
N ALA A 18 15.66 -16.55 -7.57
CA ALA A 18 15.51 -15.79 -8.80
C ALA A 18 14.36 -16.35 -9.62
N TRP A 19 13.55 -15.48 -10.20
CA TRP A 19 12.47 -15.85 -11.11
C TRP A 19 12.65 -15.14 -12.44
N LEU A 20 12.40 -15.89 -13.52
CA LEU A 20 12.25 -15.31 -14.84
C LEU A 20 10.76 -15.18 -15.14
N MET A 21 10.31 -13.98 -15.38
CA MET A 21 8.91 -13.68 -15.66
C MET A 21 8.75 -13.10 -17.06
N SER A 22 7.77 -13.62 -17.82
CA SER A 22 7.34 -13.05 -19.09
C SER A 22 5.95 -12.47 -18.94
N GLN A 23 5.74 -11.28 -19.49
CA GLN A 23 4.45 -10.58 -19.45
C GLN A 23 4.01 -10.20 -20.85
N PRO A 24 2.68 -10.12 -21.11
CA PRO A 24 2.16 -9.57 -22.36
C PRO A 24 2.61 -8.13 -22.59
N THR A 25 2.77 -7.73 -23.85
CA THR A 25 3.12 -6.34 -24.19
C THR A 25 2.06 -5.33 -23.79
N LEU A 26 0.79 -5.74 -23.73
CA LEU A 26 -0.29 -4.99 -23.11
C LEU A 26 -0.78 -5.79 -21.90
N ARG A 27 -0.68 -5.22 -20.71
CA ARG A 27 -0.92 -5.90 -19.45
C ARG A 27 -1.52 -5.00 -18.38
N VAL A 28 -2.14 -5.60 -17.39
CA VAL A 28 -2.48 -4.91 -16.15
C VAL A 28 -1.18 -4.59 -15.40
N ARG A 29 -0.96 -3.30 -15.12
CA ARG A 29 0.20 -2.84 -14.37
C ARG A 29 -0.08 -2.66 -12.88
N ASP A 30 -1.27 -2.18 -12.55
CA ASP A 30 -1.63 -1.86 -11.16
C ASP A 30 -3.14 -1.94 -10.95
N VAL A 31 -3.53 -2.20 -9.72
CA VAL A 31 -4.93 -2.16 -9.27
C VAL A 31 -5.01 -1.34 -7.99
N VAL A 32 -5.82 -0.29 -8.02
CA VAL A 32 -6.09 0.59 -6.88
C VAL A 32 -7.58 0.56 -6.57
N THR A 33 -7.93 0.43 -5.30
CA THR A 33 -9.31 0.49 -4.85
C THR A 33 -9.55 1.74 -4.00
N ARG A 34 -10.69 2.38 -4.21
CA ARG A 34 -11.19 3.47 -3.36
C ARG A 34 -12.60 3.15 -2.93
N THR A 35 -12.87 3.30 -1.64
CA THR A 35 -14.18 3.00 -1.07
C THR A 35 -14.76 4.27 -0.47
N ARG A 36 -16.00 4.58 -0.83
CA ARG A 36 -16.75 5.71 -0.30
C ARG A 36 -18.03 5.21 0.35
N MET A 37 -18.29 5.66 1.58
CA MET A 37 -19.53 5.35 2.28
C MET A 37 -20.71 6.10 1.65
N GLY A 38 -21.82 5.42 1.49
CA GLY A 38 -23.10 6.00 1.13
C GLY A 38 -23.94 6.33 2.37
N GLU A 39 -24.94 7.17 2.19
CA GLU A 39 -25.89 7.54 3.27
C GLU A 39 -26.69 6.34 3.79
N ASP A 40 -26.88 5.32 2.97
CA ASP A 40 -27.56 4.06 3.32
C ASP A 40 -26.68 3.07 4.13
N GLY A 41 -25.45 3.48 4.49
CA GLY A 41 -24.49 2.67 5.21
C GLY A 41 -23.74 1.65 4.34
N ASN A 42 -24.16 1.44 3.09
CA ASN A 42 -23.37 0.64 2.14
C ASN A 42 -22.25 1.50 1.54
N ALA A 43 -21.33 0.86 0.86
CA ALA A 43 -20.26 1.59 0.20
C ALA A 43 -20.28 1.39 -1.32
N THR A 44 -19.73 2.37 -2.02
CA THR A 44 -19.34 2.24 -3.42
C THR A 44 -17.83 2.08 -3.49
N ALA A 45 -17.38 0.96 -4.06
CA ALA A 45 -15.97 0.71 -4.34
C ALA A 45 -15.69 1.05 -5.79
N GLU A 46 -14.71 1.92 -6.02
CA GLU A 46 -14.07 2.12 -7.31
C GLU A 46 -12.86 1.19 -7.39
N ILE A 47 -12.80 0.37 -8.44
CA ILE A 47 -11.67 -0.48 -8.77
C ILE A 47 -11.02 0.11 -10.01
N ALA A 48 -9.87 0.74 -9.85
CA ALA A 48 -9.08 1.36 -10.91
C ALA A 48 -8.00 0.39 -11.36
N VAL A 49 -8.06 -0.03 -12.61
CA VAL A 49 -7.14 -0.99 -13.25
C VAL A 49 -6.27 -0.23 -14.23
N ALA A 50 -5.02 0.00 -13.88
CA ALA A 50 -4.03 0.62 -14.76
C ALA A 50 -3.53 -0.43 -15.77
N VAL A 51 -3.65 -0.11 -17.05
CA VAL A 51 -3.22 -0.96 -18.16
C VAL A 51 -2.09 -0.26 -18.88
N LYS A 52 -0.98 -0.97 -19.09
CA LYS A 52 0.23 -0.44 -19.75
C LYS A 52 0.51 -1.21 -21.05
N SER A 53 0.88 -0.46 -22.08
CA SER A 53 1.38 -1.00 -23.35
C SER A 53 2.89 -0.78 -23.48
N GLU A 54 3.62 -1.84 -23.80
CA GLU A 54 5.02 -1.79 -24.24
C GLU A 54 5.12 -2.10 -25.76
N ALA A 55 3.98 -2.16 -26.44
CA ALA A 55 3.94 -2.41 -27.88
C ALA A 55 4.53 -1.22 -28.67
N LEU A 56 5.01 -1.51 -29.88
CA LEU A 56 5.53 -0.50 -30.80
C LEU A 56 4.43 0.09 -31.72
N ASN A 57 3.24 -0.49 -31.68
CA ASN A 57 2.06 -0.06 -32.44
C ASN A 57 0.86 0.02 -31.50
N PRO A 58 -0.20 0.78 -31.87
CA PRO A 58 -1.44 0.76 -31.12
C PRO A 58 -1.99 -0.66 -30.96
N ARG A 59 -2.43 -0.98 -29.75
CA ARG A 59 -3.00 -2.29 -29.40
C ARG A 59 -4.34 -2.10 -28.70
N THR A 60 -5.32 -2.88 -29.13
CA THR A 60 -6.63 -2.97 -28.47
C THR A 60 -6.72 -4.29 -27.73
N SER A 61 -7.11 -4.22 -26.48
CA SER A 61 -7.40 -5.39 -25.65
C SER A 61 -8.67 -5.16 -24.86
N ARG A 62 -9.28 -6.26 -24.41
CA ARG A 62 -10.47 -6.24 -23.58
C ARG A 62 -10.09 -6.72 -22.19
N ILE A 63 -10.41 -5.92 -21.18
CA ILE A 63 -10.22 -6.29 -19.79
C ILE A 63 -11.57 -6.74 -19.24
N HIS A 64 -11.64 -8.02 -18.85
CA HIS A 64 -12.78 -8.58 -18.12
C HIS A 64 -12.48 -8.52 -16.64
N TYR A 65 -13.47 -8.15 -15.84
CA TYR A 65 -13.36 -8.25 -14.37
C TYR A 65 -14.54 -9.04 -13.80
N GLN A 66 -14.26 -9.73 -12.72
CA GLN A 66 -15.24 -10.39 -11.88
C GLN A 66 -14.84 -10.19 -10.42
N LEU A 67 -15.75 -9.66 -9.62
CA LEU A 67 -15.59 -9.49 -8.19
C LEU A 67 -16.46 -10.53 -7.49
N LEU A 68 -15.83 -11.41 -6.72
CA LEU A 68 -16.51 -12.46 -5.96
C LEU A 68 -16.56 -12.04 -4.48
N THR A 69 -17.72 -12.30 -3.85
CA THR A 69 -17.89 -12.15 -2.39
C THR A 69 -17.03 -13.18 -1.64
N PRO A 70 -16.89 -13.07 -0.31
CA PRO A 70 -16.21 -14.10 0.50
C PRO A 70 -16.80 -15.49 0.35
N THR A 71 -18.09 -15.59 0.03
CA THR A 71 -18.80 -16.87 -0.21
C THR A 71 -18.65 -17.39 -1.64
N GLY A 72 -17.93 -16.64 -2.52
CA GLY A 72 -17.71 -17.01 -3.91
C GLY A 72 -18.82 -16.61 -4.87
N GLU A 73 -19.83 -15.88 -4.40
CA GLU A 73 -20.91 -15.35 -5.23
C GLU A 73 -20.44 -14.14 -6.06
N ASN A 74 -21.05 -13.92 -7.21
CA ASN A 74 -20.68 -12.80 -8.07
C ASN A 74 -21.27 -11.49 -7.53
N ALA A 75 -20.43 -10.60 -6.98
CA ALA A 75 -20.82 -9.28 -6.52
C ALA A 75 -20.90 -8.26 -7.67
N ALA A 76 -19.99 -8.34 -8.63
CA ALA A 76 -19.96 -7.50 -9.82
C ALA A 76 -19.12 -8.16 -10.92
N ALA A 77 -19.49 -7.94 -12.17
CA ALA A 77 -18.71 -8.38 -13.32
C ALA A 77 -18.93 -7.44 -14.50
N GLY A 78 -17.98 -7.42 -15.41
CA GLY A 78 -18.09 -6.64 -16.64
C GLY A 78 -16.82 -6.70 -17.47
N GLN A 79 -16.80 -5.89 -18.50
CA GLN A 79 -15.66 -5.80 -19.41
C GLN A 79 -15.54 -4.39 -19.98
N LYS A 80 -14.32 -3.97 -20.31
CA LYS A 80 -14.04 -2.72 -21.01
C LYS A 80 -12.93 -2.94 -22.03
N ASP A 81 -13.10 -2.31 -23.19
CA ASP A 81 -12.05 -2.25 -24.20
C ASP A 81 -11.11 -1.09 -23.89
N VAL A 82 -9.83 -1.31 -24.13
CA VAL A 82 -8.79 -0.30 -24.02
C VAL A 82 -7.93 -0.35 -25.27
N THR A 83 -7.73 0.81 -25.89
CA THR A 83 -6.80 0.97 -27.01
C THR A 83 -5.67 1.87 -26.53
N LEU A 84 -4.46 1.33 -26.49
CA LEU A 84 -3.28 2.06 -26.08
C LEU A 84 -2.32 2.20 -27.25
N ASP A 85 -1.86 3.42 -27.45
CA ASP A 85 -0.76 3.73 -28.35
C ASP A 85 0.57 3.23 -27.77
N MET A 86 1.62 3.35 -28.54
CA MET A 86 2.98 2.93 -28.22
C MET A 86 3.43 3.46 -26.85
N ARG A 87 3.81 2.55 -25.95
CA ARG A 87 4.33 2.83 -24.61
C ARG A 87 3.43 3.74 -23.75
N ARG A 88 2.10 3.68 -23.95
CA ARG A 88 1.11 4.44 -23.20
C ARG A 88 0.51 3.60 -22.08
N GLU A 89 -0.11 4.32 -21.17
CA GLU A 89 -0.86 3.77 -20.04
C GLU A 89 -2.22 4.47 -19.95
N ASP A 90 -3.24 3.72 -19.56
CA ASP A 90 -4.57 4.23 -19.24
C ASP A 90 -5.14 3.48 -18.04
N THR A 91 -6.16 4.05 -17.43
CA THR A 91 -6.80 3.48 -16.25
C THR A 91 -8.29 3.25 -16.49
N LEU A 92 -8.68 1.99 -16.49
CA LEU A 92 -10.07 1.57 -16.52
C LEU A 92 -10.66 1.61 -15.10
N ARG A 93 -11.87 2.15 -14.95
CA ARG A 93 -12.58 2.21 -13.66
C ARG A 93 -13.84 1.38 -13.71
N PHE A 94 -14.00 0.55 -12.70
CA PHE A 94 -15.18 -0.27 -12.44
C PHE A 94 -15.75 0.11 -11.09
N LEU A 95 -17.08 0.08 -10.97
CA LEU A 95 -17.77 0.37 -9.73
C LEU A 95 -18.48 -0.89 -9.22
N ALA A 96 -18.40 -1.11 -7.93
CA ALA A 96 -19.12 -2.16 -7.24
C ALA A 96 -19.80 -1.60 -5.98
N ARG A 97 -21.02 -2.05 -5.71
CA ARG A 97 -21.69 -1.77 -4.43
C ARG A 97 -21.26 -2.82 -3.41
N ILE A 98 -20.80 -2.36 -2.26
CA ILE A 98 -20.34 -3.21 -1.17
C ILE A 98 -21.31 -3.06 0.00
N PRO A 99 -22.00 -4.13 0.41
CA PRO A 99 -22.88 -4.10 1.59
C PRO A 99 -22.10 -3.76 2.87
N ALA A 100 -22.72 -3.02 3.77
CA ALA A 100 -22.14 -2.59 5.03
C ALA A 100 -21.55 -3.75 5.86
N ASN A 101 -22.24 -4.87 5.88
CA ASN A 101 -21.86 -6.09 6.60
C ASN A 101 -20.77 -6.91 5.89
N LEU A 102 -20.28 -6.47 4.75
CA LEU A 102 -19.19 -7.09 4.00
C LEU A 102 -18.01 -6.12 3.79
N LEU A 103 -18.01 -4.99 4.48
CA LEU A 103 -16.84 -4.11 4.56
C LEU A 103 -15.79 -4.74 5.47
N TRP A 104 -14.52 -4.55 5.11
CA TRP A 104 -13.41 -5.02 5.94
C TRP A 104 -13.26 -4.17 7.19
N SER A 105 -13.14 -4.81 8.34
CA SER A 105 -12.71 -4.20 9.61
C SER A 105 -11.90 -5.22 10.42
N ALA A 106 -11.31 -4.79 11.54
CA ALA A 106 -10.59 -5.69 12.43
C ALA A 106 -11.50 -6.79 13.02
N GLU A 107 -12.76 -6.44 13.31
CA GLU A 107 -13.78 -7.36 13.85
C GLU A 107 -14.38 -8.25 12.78
N LEU A 108 -14.42 -7.77 11.54
CA LEU A 108 -14.95 -8.48 10.38
C LEU A 108 -13.97 -8.36 9.20
N PRO A 109 -12.92 -9.19 9.16
CA PRO A 109 -11.85 -9.10 8.15
C PRO A 109 -12.27 -9.70 6.81
N THR A 110 -13.33 -9.15 6.24
CA THR A 110 -13.96 -9.60 5.00
C THR A 110 -13.08 -9.35 3.78
N GLN A 111 -12.85 -10.36 2.97
CA GLN A 111 -12.09 -10.24 1.73
C GLN A 111 -12.90 -10.72 0.53
N TYR A 112 -12.81 -9.97 -0.55
CA TYR A 112 -13.31 -10.29 -1.88
C TYR A 112 -12.20 -10.84 -2.76
N THR A 113 -12.57 -11.59 -3.78
CA THR A 113 -11.65 -12.03 -4.82
C THR A 113 -11.94 -11.29 -6.12
N LEU A 114 -10.99 -10.47 -6.58
CA LEU A 114 -11.03 -9.84 -7.90
C LEU A 114 -10.29 -10.71 -8.90
N ARG A 115 -10.99 -11.12 -9.97
CA ARG A 115 -10.41 -11.81 -11.12
C ARG A 115 -10.38 -10.87 -12.31
N LEU A 116 -9.22 -10.69 -12.89
CA LEU A 116 -9.01 -9.94 -14.12
C LEU A 116 -8.51 -10.88 -15.22
N LYS A 117 -9.02 -10.68 -16.43
CA LYS A 117 -8.55 -11.39 -17.63
C LYS A 117 -8.34 -10.38 -18.74
N THR A 118 -7.15 -10.40 -19.33
CA THR A 118 -6.84 -9.59 -20.52
C THR A 118 -7.01 -10.44 -21.75
N GLN A 119 -7.87 -10.00 -22.66
CA GLN A 119 -8.12 -10.64 -23.95
C GLN A 119 -7.55 -9.78 -25.10
N HIS A 120 -6.72 -10.36 -25.94
CA HIS A 120 -6.15 -9.74 -27.11
C HIS A 120 -6.38 -10.65 -28.34
N GLU A 121 -6.91 -10.08 -29.42
CA GLU A 121 -7.22 -10.84 -30.66
C GLU A 121 -8.01 -12.14 -30.41
N GLY A 122 -8.99 -12.10 -29.52
CA GLY A 122 -9.83 -13.23 -29.17
C GLY A 122 -9.22 -14.25 -28.20
N ARG A 123 -7.94 -14.09 -27.81
CA ARG A 123 -7.24 -15.00 -26.89
C ARG A 123 -7.02 -14.34 -25.52
N TYR A 124 -7.18 -15.10 -24.45
CA TYR A 124 -6.80 -14.66 -23.12
C TYR A 124 -5.28 -14.79 -22.97
N VAL A 125 -4.64 -13.66 -22.66
CA VAL A 125 -3.17 -13.53 -22.56
C VAL A 125 -2.67 -13.31 -21.14
N GLU A 126 -3.58 -12.93 -20.20
CA GLU A 126 -3.24 -12.68 -18.81
C GLU A 126 -4.42 -13.03 -17.92
N TYR A 127 -4.10 -13.61 -16.75
CA TYR A 127 -5.05 -13.93 -15.70
C TYR A 127 -4.47 -13.46 -14.37
N LEU A 128 -5.23 -12.64 -13.65
CA LEU A 128 -4.85 -12.16 -12.33
C LEU A 128 -5.96 -12.47 -11.34
N GLU A 129 -5.59 -12.90 -10.15
CA GLU A 129 -6.48 -13.06 -9.02
C GLU A 129 -5.91 -12.31 -7.82
N LEU A 130 -6.68 -11.38 -7.27
CA LEU A 130 -6.27 -10.53 -6.16
C LEU A 130 -7.29 -10.61 -5.04
N ARG A 131 -6.83 -10.70 -3.79
CA ARG A 131 -7.68 -10.51 -2.62
C ARG A 131 -7.76 -9.03 -2.29
N LEU A 132 -8.96 -8.54 -2.03
CA LEU A 132 -9.25 -7.15 -1.74
C LEU A 132 -10.19 -7.03 -0.54
N GLY A 133 -9.88 -6.12 0.37
CA GLY A 133 -10.79 -5.71 1.43
C GLY A 133 -11.24 -4.27 1.19
N PHE A 134 -12.54 -4.04 1.12
CA PHE A 134 -13.10 -2.71 0.91
C PHE A 134 -13.38 -2.04 2.24
N ARG A 135 -12.84 -0.86 2.44
CA ARG A 135 -13.04 -0.03 3.62
C ARG A 135 -12.85 1.45 3.28
N SER A 136 -13.53 2.34 3.97
CA SER A 136 -13.20 3.76 3.98
C SER A 136 -12.30 4.07 5.18
N VAL A 137 -11.33 4.95 4.97
CA VAL A 137 -10.49 5.52 6.03
C VAL A 137 -10.68 7.03 5.98
N GLU A 138 -11.05 7.61 7.10
CA GLU A 138 -11.24 9.05 7.25
C GLU A 138 -10.41 9.56 8.41
N MET A 139 -9.82 10.73 8.24
CA MET A 139 -9.01 11.38 9.26
C MET A 139 -9.66 12.70 9.67
N GLN A 140 -9.85 12.88 10.98
CA GLN A 140 -10.33 14.14 11.55
C GLN A 140 -9.52 14.44 12.81
N ASP A 141 -8.84 15.58 12.84
CA ASP A 141 -8.04 16.05 13.98
C ASP A 141 -7.05 15.01 14.54
N GLY A 142 -6.42 14.25 13.63
CA GLY A 142 -5.48 13.18 13.98
C GLY A 142 -6.13 11.87 14.45
N ARG A 143 -7.45 11.80 14.50
CA ARG A 143 -8.20 10.58 14.82
C ARG A 143 -8.66 9.89 13.57
N MET A 144 -8.56 8.57 13.58
CA MET A 144 -8.97 7.72 12.46
C MET A 144 -10.38 7.18 12.66
N SER A 145 -11.15 7.18 11.60
CA SER A 145 -12.38 6.40 11.49
C SER A 145 -12.28 5.40 10.35
N LEU A 146 -12.72 4.17 10.59
CA LEU A 146 -12.83 3.11 9.61
C LEU A 146 -14.32 2.80 9.39
N ASN A 147 -14.80 2.89 8.15
CA ASN A 147 -16.20 2.68 7.82
C ASN A 147 -17.13 3.54 8.71
N THR A 148 -16.79 4.80 8.89
CA THR A 148 -17.46 5.80 9.76
C THR A 148 -17.37 5.54 11.27
N ARG A 149 -16.71 4.47 11.71
CA ARG A 149 -16.54 4.14 13.13
C ARG A 149 -15.17 4.58 13.62
N PRO A 150 -15.06 5.30 14.75
CA PRO A 150 -13.79 5.67 15.34
C PRO A 150 -12.95 4.43 15.68
N VAL A 151 -11.64 4.50 15.41
CA VAL A 151 -10.70 3.43 15.71
C VAL A 151 -9.58 3.98 16.60
N THR A 152 -9.28 3.26 17.68
CA THR A 152 -8.10 3.51 18.51
C THR A 152 -7.00 2.54 18.11
N LEU A 153 -5.84 3.06 17.70
CA LEU A 153 -4.69 2.27 17.28
C LEU A 153 -3.76 2.06 18.47
N ARG A 154 -3.76 0.85 19.04
CA ARG A 154 -2.81 0.42 20.08
C ARG A 154 -1.64 -0.26 19.39
N VAL A 155 -0.52 0.47 19.33
CA VAL A 155 0.58 0.19 18.41
C VAL A 155 1.73 -0.54 19.11
N ARG A 156 2.24 -1.57 18.45
CA ARG A 156 3.52 -2.21 18.78
C ARG A 156 4.45 -2.17 17.59
N GLU A 157 5.66 -1.68 17.77
CA GLU A 157 6.72 -1.80 16.79
C GLU A 157 7.26 -3.23 16.75
N VAL A 158 7.33 -3.81 15.55
CA VAL A 158 7.71 -5.21 15.36
C VAL A 158 8.59 -5.38 14.11
N PRO A 159 9.56 -6.32 14.13
CA PRO A 159 10.29 -6.67 12.91
C PRO A 159 9.37 -7.38 11.91
N ALA A 160 9.68 -7.29 10.63
CA ALA A 160 8.93 -8.00 9.58
C ALA A 160 9.03 -9.54 9.69
N ALA A 161 9.99 -10.05 10.45
CA ALA A 161 10.15 -11.48 10.73
C ALA A 161 9.35 -11.97 11.95
N ILE A 162 8.46 -11.12 12.51
CA ILE A 162 7.60 -11.53 13.64
C ILE A 162 6.76 -12.76 13.28
N THR A 163 6.64 -13.68 14.22
CA THR A 163 5.88 -14.92 14.05
C THR A 163 4.40 -14.74 14.42
N GLU A 164 3.53 -15.62 13.91
CA GLU A 164 2.11 -15.63 14.25
C GLU A 164 1.86 -15.79 15.76
N ASN A 165 2.67 -16.60 16.45
CA ASN A 165 2.56 -16.78 17.90
C ASN A 165 2.89 -15.50 18.68
N GLU A 166 3.92 -14.77 18.26
CA GLU A 166 4.25 -13.46 18.86
C GLU A 166 3.14 -12.45 18.62
N ILE A 167 2.54 -12.45 17.43
CA ILE A 167 1.39 -11.59 17.12
C ILE A 167 0.19 -11.95 18.01
N ALA A 168 -0.09 -13.23 18.20
CA ALA A 168 -1.17 -13.66 19.10
C ALA A 168 -0.94 -13.17 20.55
N ALA A 169 0.29 -13.29 21.06
CA ALA A 169 0.64 -12.78 22.38
C ALA A 169 0.49 -11.24 22.49
N LEU A 170 0.79 -10.48 21.44
CA LEU A 170 0.57 -9.03 21.42
C LEU A 170 -0.93 -8.68 21.45
N ARG A 171 -1.76 -9.45 20.75
CA ARG A 171 -3.22 -9.26 20.79
C ARG A 171 -3.79 -9.51 22.20
N GLU A 172 -3.33 -10.54 22.89
CA GLU A 172 -3.72 -10.83 24.29
C GLU A 172 -3.33 -9.67 25.23
N GLN A 173 -2.23 -8.96 24.95
CA GLN A 173 -1.82 -7.76 25.65
C GLN A 173 -2.63 -6.51 25.26
N GLY A 174 -3.55 -6.64 24.31
CA GLY A 174 -4.45 -5.57 23.88
C GLY A 174 -3.92 -4.73 22.71
N PHE A 175 -2.78 -5.07 22.11
CA PHE A 175 -2.33 -4.42 20.87
C PHE A 175 -3.18 -4.88 19.69
N ASN A 176 -3.55 -3.94 18.82
CA ASN A 176 -4.34 -4.20 17.62
C ASN A 176 -3.63 -3.71 16.34
N THR A 177 -2.49 -3.07 16.48
CA THR A 177 -1.77 -2.42 15.38
C THR A 177 -0.29 -2.76 15.43
N LEU A 178 0.22 -3.24 14.31
CA LEU A 178 1.64 -3.50 14.11
C LEU A 178 2.27 -2.36 13.32
N LYS A 179 3.26 -1.68 13.88
CA LYS A 179 4.13 -0.78 13.13
C LYS A 179 5.39 -1.53 12.73
N LEU A 180 5.57 -1.73 11.43
CA LEU A 180 6.69 -2.53 10.93
C LEU A 180 7.99 -1.75 11.03
N LEU A 181 9.05 -2.38 11.53
CA LEU A 181 10.40 -1.81 11.49
C LEU A 181 10.93 -1.79 10.05
N PRO A 182 11.88 -0.87 9.72
CA PRO A 182 12.45 -0.76 8.38
C PRO A 182 13.00 -2.08 7.85
N GLY A 183 12.55 -2.48 6.68
CA GLY A 183 13.00 -3.72 6.03
C GLY A 183 12.04 -4.20 4.96
N PRO A 184 12.38 -5.28 4.26
CA PRO A 184 11.46 -5.93 3.35
C PRO A 184 10.30 -6.55 4.14
N VAL A 185 9.08 -6.25 3.71
CA VAL A 185 7.86 -6.78 4.35
C VAL A 185 7.39 -8.01 3.57
N PRO A 186 7.34 -9.19 4.19
CA PRO A 186 6.79 -10.39 3.54
C PRO A 186 5.31 -10.21 3.24
N GLU A 187 4.88 -10.55 2.04
CA GLU A 187 3.47 -10.52 1.66
C GLU A 187 2.62 -11.45 2.54
N SER A 188 3.21 -12.57 3.00
CA SER A 188 2.56 -13.51 3.92
C SER A 188 2.15 -12.86 5.24
N LEU A 189 2.98 -11.96 5.80
CA LEU A 189 2.66 -11.23 7.01
C LEU A 189 1.46 -10.29 6.80
N LEU A 190 1.44 -9.57 5.69
CA LEU A 190 0.33 -8.67 5.37
C LEU A 190 -0.97 -9.46 5.11
N ASN A 191 -0.89 -10.57 4.37
CA ASN A 191 -2.02 -11.47 4.15
C ASN A 191 -2.55 -12.04 5.49
N PHE A 192 -1.67 -12.38 6.41
CA PHE A 192 -2.05 -12.82 7.75
C PHE A 192 -2.79 -11.70 8.50
N CYS A 193 -2.27 -10.47 8.50
CA CYS A 193 -2.93 -9.33 9.13
C CYS A 193 -4.30 -9.04 8.51
N ASP A 194 -4.40 -9.15 7.18
CA ASP A 194 -5.66 -8.96 6.45
C ASP A 194 -6.75 -9.94 6.90
N VAL A 195 -6.39 -11.20 7.13
CA VAL A 195 -7.31 -12.28 7.54
C VAL A 195 -7.61 -12.22 9.03
N GLN A 196 -6.63 -11.85 9.85
CA GLN A 196 -6.75 -11.80 11.30
C GLN A 196 -7.38 -10.50 11.83
N GLY A 197 -7.61 -9.52 10.97
CA GLY A 197 -8.16 -8.23 11.40
C GLY A 197 -7.19 -7.43 12.26
N LEU A 198 -5.92 -7.39 11.88
CA LEU A 198 -4.91 -6.55 12.51
C LEU A 198 -4.65 -5.31 11.66
N TYR A 199 -4.47 -4.16 12.31
CA TYR A 199 -4.03 -2.97 11.62
C TYR A 199 -2.51 -2.98 11.42
N VAL A 200 -2.06 -2.37 10.33
CA VAL A 200 -0.64 -2.27 10.00
C VAL A 200 -0.31 -0.82 9.64
N ILE A 201 0.76 -0.30 10.22
CA ILE A 201 1.44 0.90 9.75
C ILE A 201 2.64 0.43 8.95
N ALA A 202 2.57 0.59 7.63
CA ALA A 202 3.65 0.22 6.73
C ALA A 202 4.77 1.25 6.82
N GLN A 203 5.99 0.81 7.09
CA GLN A 203 7.16 1.65 7.29
C GLN A 203 8.04 1.60 6.04
N ALA A 204 8.37 2.77 5.47
CA ALA A 204 9.40 2.84 4.46
C ALA A 204 10.77 2.48 5.05
N PRO A 205 11.63 1.78 4.30
CA PRO A 205 12.93 1.30 4.81
C PRO A 205 13.96 2.43 4.87
N ILE A 206 13.68 3.45 5.68
CA ILE A 206 14.52 4.62 5.92
C ILE A 206 14.75 4.76 7.43
N ASP A 207 16.02 4.66 7.84
CA ASP A 207 16.53 4.88 9.19
C ASP A 207 17.93 5.47 9.08
N THR A 208 18.08 6.72 9.45
CA THR A 208 19.36 7.45 9.32
C THR A 208 19.89 7.95 10.67
N ARG A 209 19.44 7.34 11.78
CA ARG A 209 19.79 7.74 13.16
C ARG A 209 21.29 7.90 13.41
N ARG A 210 22.14 7.08 12.75
CA ARG A 210 23.58 7.10 12.97
C ARG A 210 24.32 8.17 12.19
N SER A 211 23.69 8.83 11.22
CA SER A 211 24.27 9.98 10.52
C SER A 211 24.18 11.28 11.33
N GLY A 212 23.54 11.24 12.51
CA GLY A 212 23.31 12.44 13.31
C GLY A 212 22.31 13.40 12.63
N GLU A 213 22.26 14.64 13.11
CA GLU A 213 21.25 15.64 12.68
C GLU A 213 21.85 16.75 11.79
N SER A 214 23.07 16.59 11.33
CA SER A 214 23.75 17.63 10.53
C SER A 214 23.04 17.85 9.21
N ARG A 215 22.66 19.10 8.95
CA ARG A 215 22.03 19.55 7.69
C ARG A 215 23.03 20.00 6.64
N ARG A 216 24.31 19.88 6.90
CA ARG A 216 25.35 20.23 5.93
C ARG A 216 25.45 19.14 4.87
N LYS A 217 25.96 19.50 3.67
CA LYS A 217 26.31 18.53 2.63
C LYS A 217 27.24 17.45 3.20
N GLY A 218 26.94 16.19 2.94
CA GLY A 218 27.64 15.05 3.53
C GLY A 218 27.29 14.74 5.00
N GLY A 219 26.28 15.44 5.55
CA GLY A 219 25.68 15.16 6.86
C GLY A 219 24.60 14.10 6.79
N ASN A 220 23.46 14.34 7.46
CA ASN A 220 22.35 13.39 7.39
C ASN A 220 21.75 13.32 5.98
N PRO A 221 21.57 12.13 5.42
CA PRO A 221 20.97 11.92 4.10
C PRO A 221 19.61 12.60 3.88
N SER A 222 18.83 12.83 4.95
CA SER A 222 17.53 13.51 4.86
C SER A 222 17.63 14.94 4.33
N ASN A 223 18.80 15.58 4.46
CA ASN A 223 19.05 16.95 4.02
C ASN A 223 20.01 17.05 2.83
N ASP A 224 20.53 15.93 2.32
CA ASP A 224 21.42 15.92 1.17
C ASP A 224 20.62 15.64 -0.12
N PRO A 225 20.53 16.60 -1.06
CA PRO A 225 19.77 16.44 -2.31
C PRO A 225 20.23 15.25 -3.16
N GLU A 226 21.46 14.79 -3.04
CA GLU A 226 21.94 13.63 -3.78
C GLU A 226 21.21 12.34 -3.38
N TRP A 227 20.64 12.30 -2.16
CA TRP A 227 19.87 11.17 -1.65
C TRP A 227 18.34 11.24 -1.96
N GLN A 228 17.87 12.37 -2.50
CA GLN A 228 16.43 12.54 -2.77
C GLN A 228 15.81 11.41 -3.61
N PRO A 229 16.43 10.96 -4.71
CA PRO A 229 15.88 9.84 -5.50
C PRO A 229 15.72 8.56 -4.68
N ALA A 230 16.65 8.29 -3.76
CA ALA A 230 16.60 7.11 -2.90
C ALA A 230 15.46 7.20 -1.86
N TYR A 231 15.15 8.39 -1.35
CA TYR A 231 14.02 8.60 -0.45
C TYR A 231 12.69 8.42 -1.17
N LEU A 232 12.52 9.04 -2.34
CA LEU A 232 11.33 8.90 -3.16
C LEU A 232 11.10 7.42 -3.54
N GLU A 233 12.11 6.75 -4.06
CA GLU A 233 12.03 5.34 -4.45
C GLU A 233 11.58 4.44 -3.28
N ARG A 234 12.16 4.62 -2.09
CA ARG A 234 11.84 3.77 -0.93
C ARG A 234 10.44 4.00 -0.40
N THR A 235 10.01 5.24 -0.33
CA THR A 235 8.64 5.57 0.11
C THR A 235 7.60 5.08 -0.90
N GLU A 236 7.83 5.27 -2.20
CA GLU A 236 6.96 4.76 -3.26
C GLU A 236 6.90 3.23 -3.28
N ASN A 237 8.05 2.56 -3.21
CA ASN A 237 8.10 1.10 -3.20
C ASN A 237 7.38 0.51 -1.97
N SER A 238 7.57 1.10 -0.79
CA SER A 238 6.83 0.71 0.41
C SER A 238 5.32 0.86 0.23
N TYR A 239 4.88 1.97 -0.34
CA TYR A 239 3.48 2.21 -0.66
C TYR A 239 2.95 1.20 -1.68
N HIS A 240 3.59 1.06 -2.84
CA HIS A 240 3.09 0.21 -3.92
C HIS A 240 3.04 -1.27 -3.56
N THR A 241 3.94 -1.75 -2.73
CA THR A 241 3.95 -3.14 -2.28
C THR A 241 2.92 -3.44 -1.20
N THR A 242 2.49 -2.42 -0.44
CA THR A 242 1.61 -2.64 0.72
C THR A 242 0.19 -2.06 0.56
N LYS A 243 -0.02 -1.12 -0.36
CA LYS A 243 -1.26 -0.33 -0.51
C LYS A 243 -2.54 -1.15 -0.71
N ARG A 244 -2.47 -2.34 -1.31
CA ARG A 244 -3.64 -3.17 -1.59
C ARG A 244 -4.18 -3.92 -0.38
N HIS A 245 -3.37 -4.05 0.68
CA HIS A 245 -3.76 -4.76 1.90
C HIS A 245 -4.75 -3.93 2.73
N PRO A 246 -5.93 -4.47 3.05
CA PRO A 246 -6.90 -3.75 3.85
C PRO A 246 -6.44 -3.52 5.29
N SER A 247 -5.57 -4.34 5.83
CA SER A 247 -4.95 -4.14 7.15
C SER A 247 -4.06 -2.90 7.22
N VAL A 248 -3.44 -2.48 6.10
CA VAL A 248 -2.58 -1.29 6.08
C VAL A 248 -3.41 -0.03 6.17
N VAL A 249 -3.36 0.65 7.31
CA VAL A 249 -4.19 1.84 7.60
C VAL A 249 -3.40 3.15 7.60
N ALA A 250 -2.06 3.09 7.63
CA ALA A 250 -1.19 4.26 7.56
C ALA A 250 0.17 3.89 6.95
N PHE A 251 0.89 4.91 6.49
CA PHE A 251 2.25 4.78 5.94
C PHE A 251 3.20 5.71 6.69
N ALA A 252 4.25 5.15 7.28
CA ALA A 252 5.31 5.91 7.91
C ALA A 252 6.46 6.12 6.91
N LEU A 253 6.87 7.38 6.72
CA LEU A 253 7.88 7.76 5.73
C LEU A 253 9.29 7.35 6.13
N ALA A 254 9.58 7.37 7.42
CA ALA A 254 10.87 6.99 7.98
C ALA A 254 10.71 6.68 9.47
N THR A 255 11.76 6.14 10.07
CA THR A 255 11.90 6.03 11.52
C THR A 255 13.26 6.53 11.94
N GLN A 256 13.34 7.16 13.13
CA GLN A 256 14.58 7.60 13.77
C GLN A 256 15.58 8.28 12.80
N SER A 257 15.06 9.11 11.92
CA SER A 257 15.83 9.87 10.94
C SER A 257 15.77 11.36 11.28
N ALA A 258 16.85 12.08 11.03
CA ALA A 258 16.81 13.52 11.14
C ALA A 258 15.79 14.09 10.14
N ASN A 259 15.09 15.15 10.55
CA ASN A 259 14.21 15.86 9.64
C ASN A 259 14.99 16.52 8.50
N GLY A 260 14.41 16.55 7.31
CA GLY A 260 15.04 17.16 6.15
C GLY A 260 14.16 17.21 4.91
N ILE A 261 14.68 17.94 3.92
CA ILE A 261 13.97 18.23 2.67
C ILE A 261 13.54 16.95 1.94
N ASN A 262 14.33 15.88 1.98
CA ASN A 262 14.02 14.64 1.27
C ASN A 262 12.80 13.92 1.86
N LEU A 263 12.55 14.04 3.16
CA LEU A 263 11.34 13.50 3.79
C LEU A 263 10.12 14.37 3.45
N TYR A 264 10.27 15.68 3.43
CA TYR A 264 9.22 16.59 3.01
C TYR A 264 8.79 16.33 1.55
N GLU A 265 9.74 16.23 0.64
CA GLU A 265 9.48 15.90 -0.76
C GLU A 265 8.86 14.50 -0.93
N SER A 266 9.29 13.53 -0.12
CA SER A 266 8.64 12.22 -0.08
C SER A 266 7.17 12.33 0.35
N TYR A 267 6.87 13.11 1.38
CA TYR A 267 5.50 13.37 1.83
C TYR A 267 4.66 13.98 0.71
N LEU A 268 5.14 15.05 0.07
CA LEU A 268 4.43 15.70 -1.04
C LEU A 268 4.19 14.74 -2.20
N ASN A 269 5.17 13.93 -2.52
CA ASN A 269 5.06 12.93 -3.58
C ASN A 269 4.00 11.86 -3.25
N MET A 270 3.98 11.37 -2.00
CA MET A 270 2.99 10.39 -1.55
C MET A 270 1.56 10.95 -1.58
N LYS A 271 1.37 12.23 -1.24
CA LYS A 271 0.04 12.88 -1.31
C LYS A 271 -0.53 12.92 -2.74
N ARG A 272 0.29 12.88 -3.77
CA ARG A 272 -0.16 12.82 -5.19
C ARG A 272 -0.93 11.56 -5.54
N PHE A 273 -0.75 10.48 -4.80
CA PHE A 273 -1.53 9.24 -5.03
C PHE A 273 -3.00 9.38 -4.64
N GLY A 274 -3.37 10.42 -3.87
CA GLY A 274 -4.76 10.67 -3.47
C GLY A 274 -5.33 9.54 -2.61
N ASP A 275 -4.48 8.85 -1.84
CA ASP A 275 -4.90 7.87 -0.85
C ASP A 275 -5.45 8.59 0.39
N SER A 276 -6.55 8.10 0.95
CA SER A 276 -7.17 8.68 2.14
C SER A 276 -6.46 8.32 3.44
N ARG A 277 -5.57 7.33 3.40
CA ARG A 277 -4.78 6.91 4.55
C ARG A 277 -3.67 7.93 4.84
N PRO A 278 -3.33 8.15 6.12
CA PRO A 278 -2.32 9.13 6.49
C PRO A 278 -0.90 8.68 6.13
N PHE A 279 -0.09 9.64 5.68
CA PHE A 279 1.36 9.54 5.54
C PHE A 279 2.00 10.27 6.71
N ILE A 280 2.62 9.53 7.62
CA ILE A 280 3.08 10.06 8.91
C ILE A 280 4.59 10.14 9.00
N TYR A 281 5.08 11.20 9.62
CA TYR A 281 6.46 11.36 10.08
C TYR A 281 6.48 12.26 11.33
N PRO A 282 6.25 11.70 12.54
CA PRO A 282 6.15 12.48 13.78
C PRO A 282 7.41 13.29 14.12
N ASP A 283 8.59 12.82 13.68
CA ASP A 283 9.88 13.42 13.99
C ASP A 283 10.23 14.64 13.12
N ALA A 284 9.26 15.21 12.38
CA ALA A 284 9.46 16.41 11.57
C ALA A 284 9.81 17.67 12.40
N GLY A 285 9.57 17.63 13.71
CA GLY A 285 10.02 18.67 14.63
C GLY A 285 9.31 20.02 14.48
N GLY A 286 8.13 20.05 13.86
CA GLY A 286 7.34 21.26 13.64
C GLY A 286 7.83 22.14 12.46
N GLU A 287 8.83 21.73 11.70
CA GLU A 287 9.29 22.45 10.51
C GLU A 287 8.34 22.29 9.31
N TRP A 288 7.63 21.20 9.28
CA TRP A 288 6.52 20.91 8.38
C TRP A 288 5.60 19.88 9.05
N ASP A 289 4.36 19.82 8.65
CA ASP A 289 3.39 18.89 9.20
C ASP A 289 3.19 17.72 8.22
N SER A 290 3.52 16.51 8.66
CA SER A 290 2.97 15.29 8.06
C SER A 290 1.50 15.12 8.49
N ASP A 291 0.81 14.12 7.94
CA ASP A 291 -0.52 13.80 8.44
C ASP A 291 -0.42 13.41 9.93
N LYS A 292 -1.34 13.92 10.75
CA LYS A 292 -1.39 13.60 12.18
C LYS A 292 -2.14 12.29 12.37
N LEU A 293 -1.64 11.43 13.25
CA LEU A 293 -2.29 10.18 13.62
C LEU A 293 -2.06 9.90 15.11
N ALA A 294 -3.15 9.80 15.86
CA ALA A 294 -3.10 9.43 17.27
C ALA A 294 -2.77 7.94 17.40
N LEU A 295 -1.71 7.64 18.15
CA LEU A 295 -1.24 6.28 18.44
C LEU A 295 -1.18 6.09 19.96
N GLU A 296 -1.62 4.92 20.44
CA GLU A 296 -1.57 4.50 21.85
C GLU A 296 -0.63 3.31 22.05
#